data_6ddf94faa9b6dd8fe3888a5271060b2e
#
_entry.id   6ddf94faa9b6dd8fe3888a5271060b2e
#
_cell.length_a   1.000
_cell.length_b   1.000
_cell.length_c   1.000
_cell.angle_alpha   90.00
_cell.angle_beta   90.00
_cell.angle_gamma   90.00
#
_symmetry.space_group_name_H-M   'P 1'
#
loop_
_entity.id
_entity.type
_entity.pdbx_description
1 polymer ?
#
loop_
_entity_poly.entity_id
_entity_poly.type
_entity_poly.pdbx_seq_one_letter_code
_entity_poly.pdbx_strand_id
1 'polypeptide(L)'
;MKFKMVHENYNVTDLNKSIAFYEKALGLHEVSRKEGDGFILVYMGNEEGSFELELTWLEEHPQPYNLGECEFHLAFETDDYESAHFFVKLMR
;
A
#
# COMPACT_ATOMS: atom_id res chain seq x y z
N MET A 1 6.62 0.96 -29.21
CA MET A 1 6.98 1.04 -27.79
C MET A 1 5.74 0.80 -26.94
N LYS A 2 5.85 -0.03 -25.90
CA LYS A 2 4.72 -0.38 -25.03
C LYS A 2 5.09 -0.04 -23.58
N PHE A 3 4.10 0.45 -22.83
CA PHE A 3 4.27 0.77 -21.40
C PHE A 3 3.30 -0.07 -20.57
N LYS A 4 3.80 -0.59 -19.47
CA LYS A 4 3.00 -1.34 -18.51
C LYS A 4 3.08 -0.65 -17.16
N MET A 5 1.94 -0.40 -16.52
CA MET A 5 1.89 0.13 -15.16
C MET A 5 2.36 -0.97 -14.21
N VAL A 6 3.35 -0.67 -13.36
CA VAL A 6 3.93 -1.68 -12.47
C VAL A 6 3.68 -1.40 -11.00
N HIS A 7 3.78 -0.16 -10.54
CA HIS A 7 3.50 0.15 -9.14
C HIS A 7 3.20 1.63 -8.91
N GLU A 8 2.59 1.92 -7.79
CA GLU A 8 2.44 3.25 -7.21
C GLU A 8 3.08 3.21 -5.83
N ASN A 9 3.68 4.32 -5.39
CA ASN A 9 4.36 4.38 -4.10
C ASN A 9 3.62 5.25 -3.10
N TYR A 10 3.54 4.76 -1.86
CA TYR A 10 3.18 5.57 -0.70
C TYR A 10 4.31 5.52 0.32
N ASN A 11 4.79 6.69 0.74
CA ASN A 11 5.72 6.77 1.85
C ASN A 11 4.95 6.64 3.16
N VAL A 12 5.47 5.84 4.09
CA VAL A 12 4.79 5.55 5.35
C VAL A 12 5.77 5.73 6.51
N THR A 13 5.24 6.08 7.69
CA THR A 13 6.06 6.26 8.89
C THR A 13 6.11 5.01 9.76
N ASP A 14 5.07 4.18 9.70
CA ASP A 14 5.01 2.91 10.43
C ASP A 14 4.79 1.78 9.42
N LEU A 15 5.88 1.21 8.95
CA LEU A 15 5.85 0.21 7.89
C LEU A 15 5.06 -1.03 8.28
N ASN A 16 5.28 -1.57 9.47
CA ASN A 16 4.60 -2.79 9.90
C ASN A 16 3.10 -2.59 10.05
N LYS A 17 2.69 -1.43 10.55
CA LYS A 17 1.28 -1.09 10.67
C LYS A 17 0.63 -0.96 9.29
N SER A 18 1.33 -0.35 8.34
CA SER A 18 0.83 -0.22 6.97
C SER A 18 0.71 -1.56 6.28
N ILE A 19 1.72 -2.41 6.40
CA ILE A 19 1.67 -3.78 5.85
C ILE A 19 0.47 -4.52 6.42
N ALA A 20 0.29 -4.51 7.75
CA ALA A 20 -0.80 -5.19 8.40
C ALA A 20 -2.17 -4.69 7.93
N PHE A 21 -2.30 -3.38 7.72
CA PHE A 21 -3.53 -2.80 7.21
C PHE A 21 -3.88 -3.37 5.82
N TYR A 22 -2.92 -3.32 4.89
CA TYR A 22 -3.18 -3.79 3.52
C TYR A 22 -3.40 -5.29 3.45
N GLU A 23 -2.74 -6.06 4.32
CA GLU A 23 -3.00 -7.50 4.41
C GLU A 23 -4.42 -7.78 4.91
N LYS A 24 -4.82 -7.15 5.99
CA LYS A 24 -6.11 -7.43 6.64
C LYS A 24 -7.29 -6.82 5.89
N ALA A 25 -7.16 -5.57 5.44
CA ALA A 25 -8.27 -4.87 4.83
C ALA A 25 -8.48 -5.25 3.36
N LEU A 26 -7.41 -5.49 2.62
CA LEU A 26 -7.47 -5.59 1.16
C LEU A 26 -6.92 -6.91 0.62
N GLY A 27 -6.48 -7.81 1.48
CA GLY A 27 -5.99 -9.11 1.04
C GLY A 27 -4.70 -9.06 0.23
N LEU A 28 -3.92 -8.01 0.39
CA LEU A 28 -2.60 -7.94 -0.21
C LEU A 28 -1.59 -8.66 0.67
N HIS A 29 -0.46 -9.05 0.10
CA HIS A 29 0.64 -9.61 0.87
C HIS A 29 1.96 -9.08 0.33
N GLU A 30 3.00 -9.19 1.11
CA GLU A 30 4.33 -8.76 0.70
C GLU A 30 4.85 -9.69 -0.39
N VAL A 31 5.03 -9.14 -1.59
CA VAL A 31 5.55 -9.87 -2.75
C VAL A 31 7.06 -9.85 -2.75
N SER A 32 7.63 -8.70 -2.47
CA SER A 32 9.09 -8.54 -2.42
C SER A 32 9.45 -7.36 -1.51
N ARG A 33 10.73 -7.31 -1.14
CA ARG A 33 11.25 -6.28 -0.25
C ARG A 33 12.67 -5.92 -0.66
N LYS A 34 13.01 -4.65 -0.56
CA LYS A 34 14.36 -4.18 -0.76
C LYS A 34 14.76 -3.31 0.42
N GLU A 35 15.85 -3.67 1.07
CA GLU A 35 16.38 -2.90 2.18
C GLU A 35 17.73 -2.30 1.80
N GLY A 36 17.95 -1.06 2.17
CA GLY A 36 19.19 -0.37 1.95
C GLY A 36 19.56 0.48 3.15
N ASP A 37 20.54 1.34 2.97
CA ASP A 37 20.98 2.26 4.03
C ASP A 37 19.93 3.34 4.22
N GLY A 38 19.20 3.28 5.33
CA GLY A 38 18.20 4.28 5.69
C GLY A 38 16.87 4.16 4.98
N PHE A 39 16.59 3.06 4.28
CA PHE A 39 15.29 2.88 3.63
C PHE A 39 14.88 1.41 3.55
N ILE A 40 13.57 1.21 3.50
CA ILE A 40 12.97 -0.10 3.22
C ILE A 40 11.85 0.11 2.21
N LEU A 41 11.86 -0.68 1.14
CA LEU A 41 10.79 -0.71 0.14
C LEU A 41 10.09 -2.06 0.25
N VAL A 42 8.76 -2.05 0.38
CA VAL A 42 7.96 -3.27 0.42
C VAL A 42 6.93 -3.19 -0.69
N TYR A 43 6.86 -4.23 -1.50
CA TYR A 43 5.90 -4.31 -2.60
C TYR A 43 4.77 -5.24 -2.20
N MET A 44 3.55 -4.69 -2.16
CA MET A 44 2.35 -5.41 -1.76
C MET A 44 1.53 -5.74 -3.01
N GLY A 45 1.04 -6.96 -3.10
CA GLY A 45 0.24 -7.40 -4.22
C GLY A 45 -0.57 -8.65 -3.89
N ASN A 46 -1.30 -9.15 -4.87
CA ASN A 46 -2.02 -10.42 -4.77
C ASN A 46 -2.16 -11.05 -6.16
N GLU A 47 -2.87 -12.17 -6.23
CA GLU A 47 -3.02 -12.95 -7.45
C GLU A 47 -4.01 -12.33 -8.44
N GLU A 48 -4.79 -11.32 -8.00
CA GLU A 48 -5.84 -10.73 -8.83
C GLU A 48 -5.29 -9.79 -9.90
N GLY A 49 -4.05 -9.34 -9.74
CA GLY A 49 -3.42 -8.46 -10.72
C GLY A 49 -1.90 -8.42 -10.56
N SER A 50 -1.24 -7.75 -11.50
CA SER A 50 0.22 -7.62 -11.49
C SER A 50 0.70 -6.25 -10.99
N PHE A 51 -0.20 -5.28 -10.86
CA PHE A 51 0.14 -3.96 -10.32
C PHE A 51 0.36 -4.07 -8.82
N GLU A 52 1.42 -3.43 -8.32
CA GLU A 52 1.80 -3.53 -6.91
C GLU A 52 1.76 -2.17 -6.23
N LEU A 53 1.49 -2.18 -4.93
CA LEU A 53 1.62 -0.99 -4.09
C LEU A 53 2.98 -1.03 -3.42
N GLU A 54 3.83 -0.04 -3.72
CA GLU A 54 5.13 0.10 -3.08
C GLU A 54 4.97 0.95 -1.82
N LEU A 55 5.38 0.41 -0.68
CA LEU A 55 5.44 1.15 0.58
C LEU A 55 6.89 1.49 0.85
N THR A 56 7.19 2.77 1.03
CA THR A 56 8.54 3.25 1.31
C THR A 56 8.63 3.76 2.74
N TRP A 57 9.56 3.20 3.50
CA TRP A 57 9.90 3.69 4.83
C TRP A 57 11.30 4.31 4.79
N LEU A 58 11.44 5.52 5.35
CA LEU A 58 12.71 6.25 5.41
C LEU A 58 13.08 6.50 6.86
N GLU A 59 14.28 6.08 7.26
CA GLU A 59 14.79 6.28 8.61
C GLU A 59 14.82 7.77 9.00
N GLU A 60 15.16 8.63 8.04
CA GLU A 60 15.30 10.07 8.29
C GLU A 60 13.97 10.83 8.32
N HIS A 61 12.83 10.13 8.15
CA HIS A 61 11.50 10.77 8.14
C HIS A 61 10.57 10.11 9.16
N PRO A 62 10.79 10.36 10.47
CA PRO A 62 9.95 9.76 11.50
C PRO A 62 8.60 10.47 11.71
N GLN A 63 8.47 11.70 11.22
CA GLN A 63 7.24 12.47 11.38
C GLN A 63 6.21 12.12 10.29
N PRO A 64 4.91 12.38 10.54
CA PRO A 64 3.88 12.15 9.51
C PRO A 64 4.16 12.94 8.24
N TYR A 65 3.73 12.40 7.11
CA TYR A 65 3.85 13.08 5.83
C TYR A 65 2.76 14.12 5.65
N ASN A 66 3.14 15.26 5.07
CA ASN A 66 2.18 16.28 4.68
C ASN A 66 1.62 15.90 3.31
N LEU A 67 0.35 15.48 3.27
CA LEU A 67 -0.31 15.05 2.06
C LEU A 67 -1.01 16.18 1.31
N GLY A 68 -0.86 17.41 1.77
CA GLY A 68 -1.51 18.57 1.18
C GLY A 68 -3.03 18.44 1.27
N GLU A 69 -3.72 18.67 0.17
CA GLU A 69 -5.18 18.54 0.12
C GLU A 69 -5.63 17.10 -0.12
N CYS A 70 -4.68 16.18 -0.28
CA CYS A 70 -4.95 14.75 -0.45
C CYS A 70 -5.86 14.46 -1.65
N GLU A 71 -5.60 15.10 -2.77
CA GLU A 71 -6.44 15.01 -3.99
C GLU A 71 -6.08 13.84 -4.88
N PHE A 72 -5.65 12.75 -4.29
CA PHE A 72 -5.33 11.51 -5.00
C PHE A 72 -5.96 10.34 -4.28
N HIS A 73 -6.09 9.22 -4.97
CA HIS A 73 -6.65 8.02 -4.35
C HIS A 73 -6.14 6.76 -5.06
N LEU A 74 -6.23 5.65 -4.35
CA LEU A 74 -5.97 4.32 -4.87
C LEU A 74 -7.28 3.56 -4.86
N ALA A 75 -7.67 3.03 -6.02
CA ALA A 75 -8.94 2.35 -6.17
C ALA A 75 -8.76 0.84 -6.27
N PHE A 76 -9.67 0.10 -5.65
CA PHE A 76 -9.74 -1.34 -5.71
C PHE A 76 -11.12 -1.75 -6.23
N GLU A 77 -11.14 -2.77 -7.08
CA GLU A 77 -12.38 -3.41 -7.51
C GLU A 77 -12.60 -4.66 -6.66
N THR A 78 -13.83 -4.91 -6.28
CA THR A 78 -14.20 -6.11 -5.54
C THR A 78 -15.47 -6.70 -6.13
N ASP A 79 -15.61 -8.02 -6.02
CA ASP A 79 -16.82 -8.74 -6.43
C ASP A 79 -17.90 -8.76 -5.35
N ASP A 80 -17.59 -8.26 -4.15
CA ASP A 80 -18.53 -8.20 -3.03
C ASP A 80 -18.39 -6.87 -2.29
N TYR A 81 -18.97 -5.83 -2.88
CA TYR A 81 -18.86 -4.47 -2.34
C TYR A 81 -19.43 -4.34 -0.92
N GLU A 82 -20.57 -4.95 -0.65
CA GLU A 82 -21.22 -4.80 0.66
C GLU A 82 -20.40 -5.40 1.79
N SER A 83 -19.89 -6.62 1.59
CA SER A 83 -19.02 -7.27 2.58
C SER A 83 -17.71 -6.51 2.74
N ALA A 84 -17.10 -6.04 1.67
CA ALA A 84 -15.86 -5.28 1.71
C ALA A 84 -16.05 -3.97 2.45
N HIS A 85 -17.15 -3.24 2.18
CA HIS A 85 -17.45 -1.98 2.84
C HIS A 85 -17.59 -2.15 4.35
N PHE A 86 -18.35 -3.16 4.77
CA PHE A 86 -18.56 -3.47 6.18
C PHE A 86 -17.24 -3.83 6.87
N PHE A 87 -16.44 -4.68 6.22
CA PHE A 87 -15.17 -5.15 6.77
C PHE A 87 -14.17 -4.00 6.98
N VAL A 88 -13.99 -3.15 5.97
CA VAL A 88 -13.07 -2.01 6.06
C VAL A 88 -13.54 -1.00 7.10
N LYS A 89 -14.85 -0.78 7.22
CA LYS A 89 -15.42 0.10 8.23
C LYS A 89 -15.11 -0.36 9.65
N LEU A 90 -15.13 -1.68 9.90
CA LEU A 90 -14.79 -2.23 11.21
C LEU A 90 -13.32 -2.03 11.58
N MET A 91 -12.44 -1.85 10.59
CA MET A 91 -11.01 -1.72 10.80
C MET A 91 -10.56 -0.27 11.07
N ARG A 92 -11.42 0.70 10.97
CA ARG A 92 -11.11 2.11 11.21
C ARG A 92 -10.96 2.43 12.69
#